data_662436b3a32d12bc42d2b400badb8dd0
#
_entry.id   662436b3a32d12bc42d2b400badb8dd0
#
_cell.length_a   1.000
_cell.length_b   1.000
_cell.length_c   1.000
_cell.angle_alpha   90.00
_cell.angle_beta   90.00
_cell.angle_gamma   90.00
#
_symmetry.space_group_name_H-M   'P 1'
#
loop_
_entity.id
_entity.type
_entity.pdbx_description
1 polymer ?
#
loop_
_entity_poly.entity_id
_entity_poly.type
_entity_poly.pdbx_seq_one_letter_code
_entity_poly.pdbx_strand_id
1 'polypeptide(L)'
;MVEFLKRNIDVFAWNAYEAPGVDPDFICHHLNVNPLMAPKKQLPRRPSKEHAEAVRQEVTKLKKAGAIKEVFYPEWLANAVVVKKKSGKWRVCVDFTDLNKACPKDPLPMPKIDQLVDATVGDTFSIRYL
;
A
#
# COMPACT_ATOMS: atom_id res chain seq x y z
N MET A 1 20.82 -17.72 11.55
CA MET A 1 19.71 -16.94 10.96
C MET A 1 19.45 -17.31 9.49
N VAL A 2 20.41 -17.17 8.57
CA VAL A 2 20.23 -17.48 7.13
C VAL A 2 19.73 -18.92 6.90
N GLU A 3 20.30 -19.90 7.60
CA GLU A 3 19.91 -21.33 7.50
C GLU A 3 18.46 -21.56 7.97
N PHE A 4 18.04 -20.87 9.03
CA PHE A 4 16.66 -20.89 9.52
C PHE A 4 15.69 -20.32 8.48
N LEU A 5 16.00 -19.17 7.85
CA LEU A 5 15.17 -18.59 6.81
C LEU A 5 15.06 -19.49 5.58
N LYS A 6 16.16 -20.14 5.19
CA LYS A 6 16.16 -21.11 4.07
C LYS A 6 15.29 -22.33 4.33
N ARG A 7 15.24 -22.81 5.58
CA ARG A 7 14.40 -23.96 5.97
C ARG A 7 12.91 -23.64 6.02
N ASN A 8 12.57 -22.36 6.16
CA ASN A 8 11.19 -21.88 6.25
C ASN A 8 10.84 -20.96 5.07
N ILE A 9 11.34 -21.27 3.88
CA ILE A 9 11.16 -20.47 2.67
C ILE A 9 9.69 -20.42 2.23
N ASP A 10 8.93 -21.42 2.57
CA ASP A 10 7.52 -21.63 2.30
C ASP A 10 6.59 -20.69 3.05
N VAL A 11 7.06 -20.11 4.18
CA VAL A 11 6.25 -19.13 4.95
C VAL A 11 6.36 -17.69 4.43
N PHE A 12 7.22 -17.47 3.42
CA PHE A 12 7.40 -16.14 2.81
C PHE A 12 6.61 -16.03 1.51
N ALA A 13 5.90 -14.92 1.33
CA ALA A 13 5.29 -14.58 0.06
C ALA A 13 6.32 -13.97 -0.89
N TRP A 14 6.64 -14.64 -1.98
CA TRP A 14 7.61 -14.21 -3.00
C TRP A 14 6.96 -13.39 -4.12
N ASN A 15 5.65 -13.46 -4.21
CA ASN A 15 4.85 -12.68 -5.16
C ASN A 15 3.48 -12.31 -4.55
N ALA A 16 2.78 -11.39 -5.20
CA ALA A 16 1.50 -10.86 -4.70
C ALA A 16 0.38 -11.92 -4.59
N TYR A 17 0.49 -13.03 -5.31
CA TYR A 17 -0.53 -14.11 -5.28
C TYR A 17 -0.35 -15.03 -4.08
N GLU A 18 0.84 -15.07 -3.50
CA GLU A 18 1.15 -15.88 -2.32
C GLU A 18 0.79 -15.16 -1.01
N ALA A 19 0.39 -13.88 -1.09
CA ALA A 19 -0.06 -13.08 0.04
C ALA A 19 -1.54 -12.68 -0.15
N PRO A 20 -2.49 -13.61 0.08
CA PRO A 20 -3.92 -13.36 -0.17
C PRO A 20 -4.53 -12.25 0.71
N GLY A 21 -3.80 -11.85 1.75
CA GLY A 21 -4.28 -10.87 2.72
C GLY A 21 -5.17 -11.49 3.80
N VAL A 22 -5.77 -10.63 4.58
CA VAL A 22 -6.73 -11.02 5.62
C VAL A 22 -8.12 -11.06 5.00
N ASP A 23 -8.93 -12.04 5.40
CA ASP A 23 -10.32 -12.15 4.97
C ASP A 23 -11.08 -10.87 5.37
N PRO A 24 -11.72 -10.16 4.42
CA PRO A 24 -12.49 -8.95 4.70
C PRO A 24 -13.63 -9.16 5.71
N ASP A 25 -14.18 -10.36 5.81
CA ASP A 25 -15.21 -10.70 6.79
C ASP A 25 -14.65 -10.80 8.22
N PHE A 26 -13.33 -11.07 8.35
CA PHE A 26 -12.65 -11.07 9.64
C PHE A 26 -12.29 -9.65 10.09
N ILE A 27 -11.65 -8.86 9.23
CA ILE A 27 -11.32 -7.47 9.51
C ILE A 27 -11.11 -6.69 8.21
N CYS A 28 -11.68 -5.48 8.18
CA CYS A 28 -11.47 -4.53 7.10
C CYS A 28 -11.00 -3.19 7.67
N HIS A 29 -9.89 -2.66 7.17
CA HIS A 29 -9.41 -1.35 7.58
C HIS A 29 -10.27 -0.25 6.93
N HIS A 30 -10.81 0.63 7.76
CA HIS A 30 -11.55 1.80 7.32
C HIS A 30 -10.72 3.06 7.56
N LEU A 31 -10.60 3.89 6.53
CA LEU A 31 -9.96 5.19 6.69
C LEU A 31 -10.81 6.11 7.57
N ASN A 32 -10.18 6.73 8.56
CA ASN A 32 -10.83 7.68 9.44
C ASN A 32 -10.93 9.06 8.75
N VAL A 33 -11.80 9.15 7.75
CA VAL A 33 -12.02 10.40 7.02
C VAL A 33 -12.96 11.28 7.82
N ASN A 34 -12.58 12.55 8.05
CA ASN A 34 -13.44 13.52 8.71
C ASN A 34 -14.71 13.77 7.88
N PRO A 35 -15.91 13.45 8.40
CA PRO A 35 -17.17 13.57 7.65
C PRO A 35 -17.54 15.02 7.29
N LEU A 36 -16.92 16.00 7.97
CA LEU A 36 -17.12 17.43 7.66
C LEU A 36 -16.28 17.91 6.46
N MET A 37 -15.35 17.10 6.00
CA MET A 37 -14.51 17.40 4.83
C MET A 37 -15.18 16.90 3.57
N ALA A 38 -15.51 17.82 2.65
CA ALA A 38 -16.07 17.45 1.36
C ALA A 38 -15.08 16.61 0.54
N PRO A 39 -15.55 15.50 -0.07
CA PRO A 39 -14.75 14.70 -0.98
C PRO A 39 -14.18 15.53 -2.13
N LYS A 40 -12.94 15.27 -2.51
CA LYS A 40 -12.25 16.00 -3.57
C LYS A 40 -11.89 15.10 -4.74
N LYS A 41 -12.22 15.56 -5.94
CA LYS A 41 -11.80 14.94 -7.20
C LYS A 41 -10.72 15.80 -7.83
N GLN A 42 -9.49 15.30 -7.88
CA GLN A 42 -8.39 15.99 -8.55
C GLN A 42 -8.66 16.06 -10.06
N LEU A 43 -8.38 17.21 -10.67
CA LEU A 43 -8.46 17.32 -12.13
C LEU A 43 -7.47 16.39 -12.81
N PRO A 44 -7.88 15.67 -13.86
CA PRO A 44 -7.00 14.73 -14.55
C PRO A 44 -5.78 15.45 -15.11
N ARG A 45 -4.59 14.92 -14.83
CA ARG A 45 -3.35 15.36 -15.47
C ARG A 45 -3.16 14.59 -16.78
N ARG A 46 -2.66 15.25 -17.82
CA ARG A 46 -2.29 14.58 -19.08
C ARG A 46 -0.90 13.94 -18.95
N PRO A 47 -0.79 12.62 -18.79
CA PRO A 47 0.50 11.96 -18.73
C PRO A 47 1.15 11.89 -20.13
N SER A 48 2.48 11.76 -20.19
CA SER A 48 3.16 11.35 -21.42
C SER A 48 2.73 9.93 -21.83
N LYS A 49 2.96 9.56 -23.09
CA LYS A 49 2.64 8.20 -23.58
C LYS A 49 3.31 7.11 -22.74
N GLU A 50 4.59 7.30 -22.36
CA GLU A 50 5.35 6.36 -21.52
C GLU A 50 4.75 6.24 -20.12
N HIS A 51 4.36 7.35 -19.50
CA HIS A 51 3.74 7.35 -18.19
C HIS A 51 2.36 6.68 -18.21
N ALA A 52 1.55 6.94 -19.23
CA ALA A 52 0.25 6.31 -19.42
C ALA A 52 0.38 4.79 -19.55
N GLU A 53 1.38 4.32 -20.30
CA GLU A 53 1.64 2.90 -20.47
C GLU A 53 2.10 2.24 -19.15
N ALA A 54 3.00 2.89 -18.40
CA ALA A 54 3.43 2.41 -17.10
C ALA A 54 2.27 2.27 -16.10
N VAL A 55 1.36 3.26 -16.08
CA VAL A 55 0.15 3.20 -15.24
C VAL A 55 -0.76 2.05 -15.69
N ARG A 56 -0.99 1.89 -16.99
CA ARG A 56 -1.84 0.81 -17.53
C ARG A 56 -1.32 -0.56 -17.15
N GLN A 57 -0.02 -0.80 -17.27
CA GLN A 57 0.62 -2.06 -16.92
C GLN A 57 0.48 -2.36 -15.42
N GLU A 58 0.72 -1.38 -14.56
CA GLU A 58 0.61 -1.58 -13.11
C GLU A 58 -0.85 -1.81 -12.69
N VAL A 59 -1.81 -1.05 -13.23
CA VAL A 59 -3.26 -1.26 -12.98
C VAL A 59 -3.69 -2.67 -13.42
N THR A 60 -3.25 -3.11 -14.60
CA THR A 60 -3.56 -4.46 -15.10
C THR A 60 -3.02 -5.53 -14.16
N LYS A 61 -1.79 -5.38 -13.70
CA LYS A 61 -1.15 -6.29 -12.75
C LYS A 61 -1.92 -6.35 -11.42
N LEU A 62 -2.25 -5.17 -10.84
CA LEU A 62 -2.98 -5.10 -9.57
C LEU A 62 -4.42 -5.64 -9.68
N LYS A 63 -5.11 -5.39 -10.81
CA LYS A 63 -6.43 -5.99 -11.08
C LYS A 63 -6.36 -7.51 -11.16
N LYS A 64 -5.37 -8.06 -11.88
CA LYS A 64 -5.16 -9.51 -11.98
C LYS A 64 -4.84 -10.14 -10.63
N ALA A 65 -4.11 -9.44 -9.77
CA ALA A 65 -3.79 -9.90 -8.41
C ALA A 65 -4.96 -9.72 -7.42
N GLY A 66 -6.10 -9.16 -7.83
CA GLY A 66 -7.23 -8.87 -6.94
C GLY A 66 -6.95 -7.77 -5.90
N ALA A 67 -5.82 -7.07 -6.01
CA ALA A 67 -5.41 -6.02 -5.08
C ALA A 67 -6.23 -4.72 -5.23
N ILE A 68 -6.81 -4.51 -6.40
CA ILE A 68 -7.70 -3.37 -6.69
C ILE A 68 -8.93 -3.84 -7.48
N LYS A 69 -10.03 -3.12 -7.30
CA LYS A 69 -11.27 -3.30 -8.05
C LYS A 69 -11.70 -2.01 -8.74
N GLU A 70 -12.49 -2.15 -9.77
CA GLU A 70 -13.11 -1.01 -10.45
C GLU A 70 -14.28 -0.48 -9.63
N VAL A 71 -14.36 0.85 -9.52
CA VAL A 71 -15.43 1.54 -8.79
C VAL A 71 -16.04 2.59 -9.71
N PHE A 72 -17.36 2.59 -9.81
CA PHE A 72 -18.11 3.60 -10.56
C PHE A 72 -18.45 4.77 -9.64
N TYR A 73 -18.34 5.99 -10.16
CA TYR A 73 -18.68 7.25 -9.47
C TYR A 73 -17.99 7.44 -8.11
N PRO A 74 -16.65 7.34 -8.03
CA PRO A 74 -15.95 7.54 -6.78
C PRO A 74 -16.17 8.96 -6.25
N GLU A 75 -16.30 9.11 -4.93
CA GLU A 75 -16.37 10.41 -4.28
C GLU A 75 -14.99 11.07 -4.23
N TRP A 76 -13.96 10.30 -3.88
CA TRP A 76 -12.58 10.74 -3.88
C TRP A 76 -11.88 10.30 -5.17
N LEU A 77 -11.13 11.20 -5.79
CA LEU A 77 -10.35 10.88 -6.99
C LEU A 77 -8.96 11.50 -6.91
N ALA A 78 -7.94 10.67 -7.01
CA ALA A 78 -6.54 11.05 -6.95
C ALA A 78 -5.82 10.73 -8.27
N ASN A 79 -4.84 11.55 -8.63
CA ASN A 79 -4.01 11.32 -9.80
C ASN A 79 -2.93 10.28 -9.54
N ALA A 80 -2.63 9.47 -10.55
CA ALA A 80 -1.44 8.65 -10.55
C ALA A 80 -0.20 9.51 -10.86
N VAL A 81 0.88 9.28 -10.10
CA VAL A 81 2.19 9.92 -10.26
C VAL A 81 3.22 8.85 -10.61
N VAL A 82 3.96 9.07 -11.67
CA VAL A 82 4.94 8.10 -12.17
C VAL A 82 6.34 8.63 -11.94
N VAL A 83 7.17 7.82 -11.26
CA VAL A 83 8.56 8.16 -10.91
C VAL A 83 9.50 7.09 -11.46
N LYS A 84 10.60 7.50 -12.06
CA LYS A 84 11.63 6.60 -12.55
C LYS A 84 12.57 6.20 -11.41
N LYS A 85 12.72 4.90 -11.16
CA LYS A 85 13.69 4.36 -10.20
C LYS A 85 15.11 4.48 -10.74
N LYS A 86 16.12 4.42 -9.86
CA LYS A 86 17.54 4.33 -10.27
C LYS A 86 17.81 3.14 -11.19
N SER A 87 17.06 2.05 -11.06
CA SER A 87 17.13 0.87 -11.94
C SER A 87 16.52 1.05 -13.33
N GLY A 88 16.05 2.26 -13.68
CA GLY A 88 15.37 2.56 -14.93
C GLY A 88 13.89 2.15 -14.98
N LYS A 89 13.40 1.35 -14.04
CA LYS A 89 11.99 0.93 -13.98
C LYS A 89 11.09 2.04 -13.46
N TRP A 90 9.85 2.09 -13.94
CA TRP A 90 8.83 3.01 -13.46
C TRP A 90 8.23 2.53 -12.13
N ARG A 91 7.94 3.49 -11.24
CA ARG A 91 7.11 3.30 -10.05
C ARG A 91 5.86 4.13 -10.22
N VAL A 92 4.71 3.52 -10.12
CA VAL A 92 3.42 4.20 -10.08
C VAL A 92 3.04 4.44 -8.62
N CYS A 93 2.72 5.67 -8.30
CA CYS A 93 2.25 6.11 -6.99
C CYS A 93 0.88 6.77 -7.15
N VAL A 94 0.18 7.00 -6.05
CA VAL A 94 -1.10 7.73 -6.03
C VAL A 94 -0.93 8.97 -5.16
N ASP A 95 -1.43 10.11 -5.65
CA ASP A 95 -1.37 11.39 -4.94
C ASP A 95 -2.50 11.49 -3.91
N PHE A 96 -2.30 10.95 -2.73
CA PHE A 96 -3.27 11.02 -1.62
C PHE A 96 -3.26 12.33 -0.82
N THR A 97 -2.66 13.40 -1.35
CA THR A 97 -2.52 14.67 -0.61
C THR A 97 -3.85 15.20 -0.08
N ASP A 98 -4.90 15.18 -0.89
CA ASP A 98 -6.21 15.69 -0.46
C ASP A 98 -6.91 14.75 0.53
N LEU A 99 -6.82 13.45 0.33
CA LEU A 99 -7.35 12.45 1.25
C LEU A 99 -6.63 12.50 2.61
N ASN A 100 -5.30 12.62 2.60
CA ASN A 100 -4.49 12.74 3.82
C ASN A 100 -4.82 14.01 4.63
N LYS A 101 -5.25 15.09 3.99
CA LYS A 101 -5.74 16.29 4.69
C LYS A 101 -7.07 16.06 5.39
N ALA A 102 -7.89 15.16 4.85
CA ALA A 102 -9.20 14.82 5.42
C ALA A 102 -9.12 13.75 6.51
N CYS A 103 -8.01 13.02 6.60
CA CYS A 103 -7.78 12.02 7.63
C CYS A 103 -7.01 12.66 8.80
N PRO A 104 -7.49 12.58 10.05
CA PRO A 104 -6.70 12.95 11.21
C PRO A 104 -5.38 12.19 11.23
N LYS A 105 -4.31 12.87 11.61
CA LYS A 105 -3.02 12.22 11.81
C LYS A 105 -3.11 11.28 13.01
N ASP A 106 -2.51 10.10 12.87
CA ASP A 106 -2.33 9.21 14.01
C ASP A 106 -1.46 9.92 15.08
N PRO A 107 -1.95 10.06 16.32
CA PRO A 107 -1.19 10.66 17.39
C PRO A 107 -0.02 9.79 17.85
N LEU A 108 -0.02 8.48 17.52
CA LEU A 108 1.06 7.58 17.89
C LEU A 108 2.25 7.78 16.95
N PRO A 109 3.44 8.14 17.49
CA PRO A 109 4.63 8.21 16.67
C PRO A 109 4.99 6.81 16.16
N MET A 110 5.47 6.72 14.93
CA MET A 110 6.02 5.45 14.44
C MET A 110 7.16 5.01 15.36
N PRO A 111 7.16 3.78 15.87
CA PRO A 111 8.23 3.27 16.70
C PRO A 111 9.55 3.31 15.90
N LYS A 112 10.65 3.63 16.56
CA LYS A 112 11.97 3.55 15.95
C LYS A 112 12.30 2.09 15.68
N ILE A 113 12.83 1.78 14.50
CA ILE A 113 13.17 0.41 14.09
C ILE A 113 14.06 -0.27 15.12
N ASP A 114 15.06 0.45 15.67
CA ASP A 114 15.96 -0.07 16.68
C ASP A 114 15.20 -0.50 17.96
N GLN A 115 14.20 0.28 18.38
CA GLN A 115 13.37 -0.06 19.55
C GLN A 115 12.46 -1.28 19.28
N LEU A 116 11.99 -1.44 18.04
CA LEU A 116 11.24 -2.64 17.64
C LEU A 116 12.14 -3.89 17.67
N VAL A 117 13.36 -3.77 17.15
CA VAL A 117 14.33 -4.86 17.16
C VAL A 117 14.69 -5.24 18.59
N ASP A 118 15.00 -4.26 19.47
CA ASP A 118 15.34 -4.51 20.86
C ASP A 118 14.16 -5.15 21.63
N ALA A 119 12.93 -4.73 21.38
CA ALA A 119 11.74 -5.30 22.01
C ALA A 119 11.47 -6.75 21.54
N THR A 120 11.96 -7.16 20.38
CA THR A 120 11.80 -8.53 19.85
C THR A 120 12.93 -9.47 20.25
N VAL A 121 14.05 -8.95 20.80
CA VAL A 121 15.16 -9.75 21.33
C VAL A 121 14.83 -10.28 22.70
N GLY A 122 14.05 -11.34 22.76
CA GLY A 122 13.64 -12.01 24.01
C GLY A 122 12.21 -12.52 24.03
N ASP A 123 11.36 -12.02 23.17
CA ASP A 123 9.96 -12.46 23.06
C ASP A 123 9.74 -13.35 21.83
N THR A 124 9.67 -14.64 22.05
CA THR A 124 9.31 -15.63 21.02
C THR A 124 7.85 -15.46 20.54
N PHE A 125 7.08 -14.57 21.15
CA PHE A 125 5.64 -14.38 20.90
C PHE A 125 5.26 -13.12 20.12
N SER A 126 6.15 -12.17 19.90
CA SER A 126 5.83 -10.87 19.29
C SER A 126 5.75 -10.87 17.75
N ILE A 127 6.03 -11.97 17.08
CA ILE A 127 6.01 -12.04 15.60
C ILE A 127 4.59 -12.19 15.01
N ARG A 128 3.54 -12.20 15.83
CA ARG A 128 2.16 -12.42 15.36
C ARG A 128 1.39 -11.18 14.89
N TYR A 129 1.97 -9.97 14.93
CA TYR A 129 1.25 -8.73 14.63
C TYR A 129 2.07 -7.73 13.82
N LEU A 130 2.75 -8.18 12.76
CA LEU A 130 3.24 -7.27 11.72
C LEU A 130 2.65 -7.66 10.37
#